data_d9a008e9c2bb77d026f5e40e6c5f408f
#
_entry.id   d9a008e9c2bb77d026f5e40e6c5f408f
#
_cell.length_a   1.000
_cell.length_b   1.000
_cell.length_c   1.000
_cell.angle_alpha   90.00
_cell.angle_beta   90.00
_cell.angle_gamma   90.00
#
_symmetry.space_group_name_H-M   'P 1'
#
loop_
_entity.id
_entity.type
_entity.pdbx_description
1 polymer ?
#
loop_
_entity_poly.entity_id
_entity_poly.type
_entity_poly.pdbx_seq_one_letter_code
_entity_poly.pdbx_strand_id
1 'polypeptide(L)'
;MKENSAIGRSWKQARQELYSPEEIAASDARVELMLALSNARKEKGLTQKQLSEMTGVKQSAISRLENDNANTQIDSLIRLFAAMNMKMQVVPINA
;
A
#
# COMPACT_ATOMS: atom_id res chain seq x y z
N MET A 1 -23.87 8.62 19.73
CA MET A 1 -23.28 8.78 19.73
C MET A 1 -22.71 8.81 19.48
N LYS A 2 -22.95 8.89 19.17
CA LYS A 2 -22.39 9.13 19.01
C LYS A 2 -21.41 9.11 19.05
N GLU A 3 -21.22 9.05 18.67
CA GLU A 3 -20.27 9.18 18.79
C GLU A 3 -19.45 9.44 19.14
N ASN A 4 -19.21 9.61 19.19
CA ASN A 4 -18.35 10.10 19.54
C ASN A 4 -17.65 10.66 19.48
N SER A 5 -17.73 11.23 19.45
CA SER A 5 -17.15 11.95 19.41
C SER A 5 -16.50 12.78 19.74
N ALA A 6 -15.86 12.76 20.29
CA ALA A 6 -15.56 13.72 20.36
C ALA A 6 -15.37 14.33 19.86
N ILE A 7 -15.44 14.15 20.43
CA ILE A 7 -15.80 13.90 19.69
C ILE A 7 -16.82 14.17 18.73
N GLY A 8 -17.50 13.73 18.17
CA GLY A 8 -18.51 14.02 17.24
C GLY A 8 -18.13 14.05 15.78
N ARG A 9 -16.84 14.02 15.48
CA ARG A 9 -16.39 14.02 14.08
C ARG A 9 -16.02 12.64 13.62
N SER A 10 -16.35 12.31 12.37
CA SER A 10 -15.89 11.06 11.78
C SER A 10 -14.40 11.12 11.52
N TRP A 11 -13.78 9.96 11.39
CA TRP A 11 -12.37 9.87 11.00
C TRP A 11 -12.11 10.55 9.66
N LYS A 12 -13.03 10.40 8.71
CA LYS A 12 -12.91 11.03 7.41
C LYS A 12 -12.85 12.56 7.52
N GLN A 13 -13.74 13.15 8.34
CA GLN A 13 -13.73 14.59 8.55
C GLN A 13 -12.45 15.06 9.23
N ALA A 14 -11.97 14.32 10.22
CA ALA A 14 -10.73 14.65 10.90
C ALA A 14 -9.55 14.65 9.94
N ARG A 15 -9.47 13.68 9.05
CA ARG A 15 -8.40 13.62 8.04
C ARG A 15 -8.44 14.84 7.12
N GLN A 16 -9.62 15.22 6.66
CA GLN A 16 -9.76 16.35 5.74
C GLN A 16 -9.37 17.68 6.39
N GLU A 17 -9.52 17.79 7.70
CA GLU A 17 -9.13 19.01 8.43
C GLU A 17 -7.64 19.06 8.71
N LEU A 18 -7.00 17.90 8.92
CA LEU A 18 -5.60 17.82 9.32
C LEU A 18 -4.63 17.70 8.14
N TYR A 19 -5.10 17.18 7.01
CA TYR A 19 -4.23 16.88 5.89
C TYR A 19 -4.78 17.46 4.60
N SER A 20 -3.89 17.82 3.68
CA SER A 20 -4.28 18.30 2.37
C SER A 20 -4.87 17.15 1.53
N PRO A 21 -5.66 17.46 0.49
CA PRO A 21 -6.15 16.42 -0.41
C PRO A 21 -5.03 15.59 -1.03
N GLU A 22 -3.90 16.22 -1.35
CA GLU A 22 -2.75 15.51 -1.93
C GLU A 22 -2.12 14.55 -0.93
N GLU A 23 -2.04 14.95 0.34
CA GLU A 23 -1.51 14.09 1.38
C GLU A 23 -2.42 12.88 1.62
N ILE A 24 -3.72 13.10 1.61
CA ILE A 24 -4.69 12.03 1.76
C ILE A 24 -4.60 11.05 0.60
N ALA A 25 -4.54 11.57 -0.63
CA ALA A 25 -4.43 10.74 -1.82
C ALA A 25 -3.14 9.91 -1.81
N ALA A 26 -2.04 10.52 -1.39
CA ALA A 26 -0.76 9.81 -1.31
C ALA A 26 -0.80 8.70 -0.26
N SER A 27 -1.41 8.97 0.88
CA SER A 27 -1.54 7.96 1.94
C SER A 27 -2.42 6.80 1.48
N ASP A 28 -3.54 7.11 0.84
CA ASP A 28 -4.45 6.08 0.32
C ASP A 28 -3.75 5.23 -0.74
N ALA A 29 -2.97 5.84 -1.62
CA ALA A 29 -2.24 5.12 -2.65
C ALA A 29 -1.21 4.16 -2.04
N ARG A 30 -0.52 4.58 -0.99
CA ARG A 30 0.45 3.71 -0.32
C ARG A 30 -0.22 2.48 0.30
N VAL A 31 -1.35 2.69 0.99
CA VAL A 31 -2.11 1.58 1.57
C VAL A 31 -2.61 0.64 0.48
N GLU A 32 -3.10 1.20 -0.61
CA GLU A 32 -3.57 0.40 -1.74
C GLU A 32 -2.45 -0.48 -2.30
N LEU A 33 -1.24 0.08 -2.44
CA LEU A 33 -0.09 -0.67 -2.93
C LEU A 33 0.33 -1.78 -1.96
N MET A 34 0.31 -1.49 -0.65
CA MET A 34 0.61 -2.49 0.37
C MET A 34 -0.34 -3.69 0.25
N LEU A 35 -1.63 -3.40 0.17
CA LEU A 35 -2.64 -4.44 0.07
C LEU A 35 -2.55 -5.20 -1.24
N ALA A 36 -2.29 -4.50 -2.34
CA ALA A 36 -2.16 -5.13 -3.64
C ALA A 36 -0.97 -6.10 -3.66
N LEU A 37 0.15 -5.70 -3.07
CA LEU A 37 1.34 -6.55 -3.01
C LEU A 37 1.07 -7.82 -2.19
N SER A 38 0.53 -7.66 -1.00
CA SER A 38 0.26 -8.77 -0.11
C SER A 38 -0.76 -9.72 -0.74
N ASN A 39 -1.83 -9.19 -1.30
CA ASN A 39 -2.89 -9.99 -1.91
C ASN A 39 -2.39 -10.73 -3.15
N ALA A 40 -1.62 -10.07 -4.00
CA ALA A 40 -1.07 -10.70 -5.21
C ALA A 40 -0.15 -11.87 -4.83
N ARG A 41 0.72 -11.64 -3.84
CA ARG A 41 1.63 -12.69 -3.38
C ARG A 41 0.86 -13.90 -2.88
N LYS A 42 -0.15 -13.66 -2.05
CA LYS A 42 -0.96 -14.76 -1.47
C LYS A 42 -1.75 -15.49 -2.54
N GLU A 43 -2.30 -14.78 -3.51
CA GLU A 43 -3.02 -15.41 -4.61
C GLU A 43 -2.13 -16.30 -5.47
N LYS A 44 -0.86 -15.93 -5.58
CA LYS A 44 0.12 -16.74 -6.31
C LYS A 44 0.64 -17.91 -5.46
N GLY A 45 0.24 -18.00 -4.19
CA GLY A 45 0.71 -19.05 -3.30
C GLY A 45 2.15 -18.91 -2.88
N LEU A 46 2.67 -17.68 -2.89
CA LEU A 46 4.08 -17.41 -2.58
C LEU A 46 4.24 -16.92 -1.14
N THR A 47 5.29 -17.39 -0.48
CA THR A 47 5.71 -16.80 0.79
C THR A 47 6.57 -15.56 0.50
N GLN A 48 6.75 -14.72 1.51
CA GLN A 48 7.66 -13.58 1.38
C GLN A 48 9.07 -14.05 1.03
N LYS A 49 9.51 -15.16 1.62
CA LYS A 49 10.83 -15.72 1.35
C LYS A 49 10.95 -16.15 -0.11
N GLN A 50 9.94 -16.84 -0.63
CA GLN A 50 9.96 -17.26 -2.03
C GLN A 50 10.01 -16.09 -2.99
N LEU A 51 9.21 -15.05 -2.71
CA LEU A 51 9.21 -13.86 -3.55
C LEU A 51 10.57 -13.14 -3.47
N SER A 52 11.18 -13.13 -2.29
CA SER A 52 12.53 -12.59 -2.11
C SER A 52 13.54 -13.33 -2.99
N GLU A 53 13.48 -14.65 -2.98
CA GLU A 53 14.41 -15.46 -3.76
C GLU A 53 14.23 -15.25 -5.25
N MET A 54 12.99 -15.07 -5.70
CA MET A 54 12.70 -14.85 -7.12
C MET A 54 13.19 -13.51 -7.64
N THR A 55 13.22 -12.49 -6.78
CA THR A 55 13.42 -11.11 -7.22
C THR A 55 14.76 -10.51 -6.79
N GLY A 56 15.40 -11.10 -5.78
CA GLY A 56 16.57 -10.50 -5.16
C GLY A 56 16.24 -9.38 -4.18
N VAL A 57 14.97 -9.05 -4.00
CA VAL A 57 14.55 -8.07 -2.99
C VAL A 57 14.56 -8.76 -1.63
N LYS A 58 15.18 -8.13 -0.64
CA LYS A 58 15.31 -8.73 0.69
C LYS A 58 13.94 -9.00 1.30
N GLN A 59 13.81 -10.14 1.99
CA GLN A 59 12.56 -10.50 2.65
C GLN A 59 12.12 -9.42 3.64
N SER A 60 13.07 -8.84 4.38
CA SER A 60 12.75 -7.74 5.30
C SER A 60 12.16 -6.54 4.57
N ALA A 61 12.64 -6.24 3.36
CA ALA A 61 12.09 -5.15 2.56
C ALA A 61 10.67 -5.48 2.10
N ILE A 62 10.42 -6.71 1.69
CA ILE A 62 9.08 -7.15 1.29
C ILE A 62 8.12 -7.03 2.47
N SER A 63 8.55 -7.49 3.65
CA SER A 63 7.74 -7.40 4.85
C SER A 63 7.37 -5.95 5.17
N ARG A 64 8.32 -5.04 5.05
CA ARG A 64 8.06 -3.61 5.28
C ARG A 64 7.13 -3.03 4.24
N LEU A 65 7.28 -3.41 2.98
CA LEU A 65 6.38 -2.94 1.92
C LEU A 65 4.95 -3.43 2.12
N GLU A 66 4.76 -4.60 2.75
CA GLU A 66 3.43 -5.13 3.01
C GLU A 66 2.81 -4.62 4.31
N ASN A 67 3.62 -4.11 5.24
CA ASN A 67 3.14 -3.77 6.58
C ASN A 67 3.40 -2.33 7.00
N ASP A 68 4.28 -1.62 6.33
CA ASP A 68 4.68 -0.27 6.70
C ASP A 68 4.72 0.58 5.45
N ASN A 69 3.81 1.56 5.38
CA ASN A 69 3.69 2.41 4.21
C ASN A 69 4.66 3.59 4.20
N ALA A 70 5.64 3.64 5.11
CA ALA A 70 6.45 4.84 5.31
C ALA A 70 7.52 5.02 4.27
N ASN A 71 8.20 4.12 3.75
CA ASN A 71 9.32 4.31 2.82
C ASN A 71 9.24 3.33 1.66
N THR A 72 8.23 3.53 0.83
CA THR A 72 8.04 2.68 -0.34
C THR A 72 9.06 3.01 -1.41
N GLN A 73 9.86 2.01 -1.80
CA GLN A 73 10.78 2.13 -2.93
C GLN A 73 10.09 1.63 -4.18
N ILE A 74 9.85 2.54 -5.11
CA ILE A 74 9.10 2.22 -6.33
C ILE A 74 9.78 1.14 -7.17
N ASP A 75 11.10 1.16 -7.24
CA ASP A 75 11.84 0.17 -8.01
C ASP A 75 11.62 -1.25 -7.47
N SER A 76 11.63 -1.41 -6.14
CA SER A 76 11.36 -2.69 -5.52
C SER A 76 9.95 -3.17 -5.80
N LEU A 77 8.96 -2.28 -5.73
CA LEU A 77 7.58 -2.60 -6.04
C LEU A 77 7.43 -3.07 -7.49
N ILE A 78 8.05 -2.35 -8.42
CA ILE A 78 7.99 -2.70 -9.84
C ILE A 78 8.54 -4.12 -10.05
N ARG A 79 9.68 -4.43 -9.43
CA ARG A 79 10.28 -5.77 -9.53
C ARG A 79 9.39 -6.85 -8.96
N LEU A 80 8.81 -6.60 -7.78
CA LEU A 80 7.95 -7.57 -7.12
C LEU A 80 6.71 -7.86 -7.95
N PHE A 81 6.04 -6.82 -8.45
CA PHE A 81 4.87 -7.01 -9.28
C PHE A 81 5.23 -7.70 -10.60
N ALA A 82 6.36 -7.32 -11.21
CA ALA A 82 6.80 -7.95 -12.46
C ALA A 82 7.04 -9.45 -12.28
N ALA A 83 7.62 -9.84 -11.14
CA ALA A 83 7.85 -11.25 -10.83
C ALA A 83 6.54 -12.04 -10.74
N MET A 84 5.46 -11.35 -10.42
CA MET A 84 4.13 -11.96 -10.36
C MET A 84 3.31 -11.68 -11.62
N ASN A 85 3.97 -11.28 -12.69
CA ASN A 85 3.36 -11.01 -13.99
C ASN A 85 2.33 -9.88 -13.93
N MET A 86 2.63 -8.84 -13.14
CA MET A 86 1.78 -7.68 -12.98
C MET A 86 2.56 -6.42 -13.25
N LYS A 87 1.87 -5.34 -13.58
CA LYS A 87 2.51 -4.02 -13.75
C LYS A 87 1.71 -2.95 -13.02
N MET A 88 2.42 -1.92 -12.59
CA MET A 88 1.77 -0.74 -12.01
C MET A 88 1.28 0.18 -13.13
N GLN A 89 0.18 0.85 -12.88
CA GLN A 89 -0.45 1.70 -13.88
C GLN A 89 -1.01 2.94 -13.20
N VAL A 90 -0.89 4.07 -13.88
CA VAL A 90 -1.42 5.36 -13.37
C VAL A 90 -2.78 5.61 -14.01
N VAL A 91 -3.78 5.85 -13.16
CA VAL A 91 -5.15 6.10 -13.62
C VAL A 91 -5.69 7.33 -12.91
N PRO A 92 -6.65 8.06 -13.53
CA PRO A 92 -7.29 9.18 -12.85
C PRO A 92 -8.06 8.71 -11.61
N ILE A 93 -8.08 9.56 -10.58
CA ILE A 93 -8.77 9.21 -9.33
C ILE A 93 -10.28 9.10 -9.54
N ASN A 94 -10.84 9.99 -10.33
CA ASN A 94 -12.28 10.03 -10.58
C ASN A 94 -12.59 9.73 -12.04
N ALA A 95 -12.07 8.63 -12.50
CA ALA A 95 -12.29 8.21 -13.88
C ALA A 95 -13.69 7.66 -14.08
#